data_afc4ac26726b39a15dee8222e773d7c2
#
_entry.id   afc4ac26726b39a15dee8222e773d7c2
#
_cell.length_a   1.000
_cell.length_b   1.000
_cell.length_c   1.000
_cell.angle_alpha   90.00
_cell.angle_beta   90.00
_cell.angle_gamma   90.00
#
_symmetry.space_group_name_H-M   'P 1'
#
loop_
_entity.id
_entity.type
_entity.pdbx_description
1 polymer ?
#
loop_
_entity_poly.entity_id
_entity_poly.type
_entity_poly.pdbx_seq_one_letter_code
_entity_poly.pdbx_strand_id
1 'polypeptide(L)'
;MDRIFSQNASASNFLTFFLNRDGDTSQTQNGEITIAEIITGFENVTSQTQVPAERLKNDSSYNQHWTIQLDTEGIFGPDGKVIEKSSIVPDNDGRLYGVLDSGFTLPQVPRSVSDAIYGRVRGANYSVEKNLWTFSCDQELNISFSIGGYKYPVHPLDTSSKDLGFTDADGNFVCVGTVCVSAESLIRF
;
A
#
# COMPACT_ATOMS: atom_id res chain seq x y z
N MET A 1 -2.53 19.21 -11.05
CA MET A 1 -1.36 18.87 -11.88
C MET A 1 -1.34 19.63 -13.18
N ASP A 2 -2.41 19.72 -13.92
CA ASP A 2 -2.47 20.42 -15.22
C ASP A 2 -1.85 21.84 -15.20
N ARG A 3 -1.99 22.55 -14.07
CA ARG A 3 -1.41 23.90 -13.93
C ARG A 3 0.12 23.93 -13.90
N ILE A 4 0.77 22.88 -13.38
CA ILE A 4 2.23 22.82 -13.31
C ILE A 4 2.81 22.66 -14.71
N PHE A 5 2.29 21.70 -15.47
CA PHE A 5 2.78 21.38 -16.81
C PHE A 5 2.30 22.37 -17.89
N SER A 6 1.17 23.07 -17.68
CA SER A 6 0.71 24.10 -18.59
C SER A 6 1.59 25.35 -18.59
N GLN A 7 2.40 25.57 -17.57
CA GLN A 7 3.33 26.72 -17.50
C GLN A 7 4.58 26.53 -18.36
N ASN A 8 4.94 25.28 -18.64
CA ASN A 8 6.08 24.96 -19.52
C ASN A 8 5.72 23.76 -20.41
N ALA A 9 5.18 24.03 -21.58
CA ALA A 9 4.74 23.00 -22.54
C ALA A 9 5.90 22.14 -23.11
N SER A 10 7.16 22.56 -22.92
CA SER A 10 8.34 21.77 -23.32
C SER A 10 8.87 20.86 -22.22
N ALA A 11 8.42 21.01 -20.99
CA ALA A 11 8.81 20.12 -19.89
C ALA A 11 8.14 18.75 -20.04
N SER A 12 8.87 17.69 -19.69
CA SER A 12 8.31 16.34 -19.63
C SER A 12 7.20 16.27 -18.58
N ASN A 13 6.07 15.65 -18.93
CA ASN A 13 4.88 15.64 -18.09
C ASN A 13 4.90 14.40 -17.16
N PHE A 14 5.77 14.42 -16.15
CA PHE A 14 5.80 13.40 -15.11
C PHE A 14 6.30 13.97 -13.77
N LEU A 15 6.03 13.24 -12.70
CA LEU A 15 6.53 13.49 -11.36
C LEU A 15 7.26 12.24 -10.88
N THR A 16 8.32 12.42 -10.09
CA THR A 16 8.98 11.33 -9.39
C THR A 16 8.88 11.56 -7.89
N PHE A 17 8.60 10.50 -7.15
CA PHE A 17 8.51 10.50 -5.69
C PHE A 17 9.52 9.50 -5.15
N PHE A 18 10.34 9.93 -4.21
CA PHE A 18 11.11 9.08 -3.33
C PHE A 18 10.63 9.32 -1.91
N LEU A 19 10.08 8.29 -1.29
CA LEU A 19 9.60 8.35 0.09
C LEU A 19 10.63 7.69 1.00
N ASN A 20 11.11 8.43 2.00
CA ASN A 20 11.98 7.89 3.02
C ASN A 20 11.14 7.23 4.11
N ARG A 21 11.69 6.20 4.74
CA ARG A 21 11.07 5.52 5.88
C ARG A 21 11.60 6.14 7.17
N ASP A 22 10.68 6.57 8.03
CA ASP A 22 11.03 7.07 9.35
C ASP A 22 11.65 5.96 10.21
N GLY A 23 12.76 6.28 10.88
CA GLY A 23 13.50 5.33 11.71
C GLY A 23 14.37 4.31 10.97
N ASP A 24 14.39 4.31 9.63
CA ASP A 24 15.29 3.45 8.87
C ASP A 24 16.70 4.06 8.80
N THR A 25 17.60 3.53 9.63
CA THR A 25 19.00 4.01 9.71
C THR A 25 19.83 3.68 8.47
N SER A 26 19.34 2.81 7.58
CA SER A 26 20.00 2.49 6.31
C SER A 26 19.75 3.55 5.25
N GLN A 27 18.71 4.37 5.43
CA GLN A 27 18.36 5.45 4.52
C GLN A 27 18.90 6.78 5.05
N THR A 28 19.85 7.36 4.34
CA THR A 28 20.51 8.60 4.72
C THR A 28 19.94 9.85 4.00
N GLN A 29 19.04 9.65 3.03
CA GLN A 29 18.44 10.71 2.24
C GLN A 29 17.03 11.01 2.75
N ASN A 30 16.67 12.29 2.71
CA ASN A 30 15.29 12.72 2.93
C ASN A 30 14.41 12.30 1.73
N GLY A 31 13.08 12.27 1.93
CA GLY A 31 12.16 12.10 0.82
C GLY A 31 12.32 13.23 -0.20
N GLU A 32 12.10 12.92 -1.48
CA GLU A 32 12.29 13.85 -2.59
C GLU A 32 11.12 13.78 -3.57
N ILE A 33 10.75 14.93 -4.12
CA ILE A 33 9.77 15.04 -5.21
C ILE A 33 10.40 15.86 -6.32
N THR A 34 10.42 15.33 -7.54
CA THR A 34 10.89 16.06 -8.71
C THR A 34 9.79 16.21 -9.75
N ILE A 35 9.92 17.25 -10.58
CA ILE A 35 8.99 17.57 -11.67
C ILE A 35 9.78 17.53 -12.97
N ALA A 36 9.34 16.70 -13.92
CA ALA A 36 9.97 16.51 -15.22
C ALA A 36 11.42 16.01 -15.17
N GLU A 37 11.88 15.54 -14.02
CA GLU A 37 13.22 14.98 -13.80
C GLU A 37 13.11 13.66 -13.03
N ILE A 38 14.00 12.73 -13.35
CA ILE A 38 14.15 11.49 -12.57
C ILE A 38 15.07 11.77 -11.40
N ILE A 39 14.73 11.29 -10.22
CA ILE A 39 15.58 11.40 -9.03
C ILE A 39 16.90 10.67 -9.30
N THR A 40 18.00 11.33 -9.05
CA THR A 40 19.35 10.81 -9.28
C THR A 40 19.58 9.49 -8.54
N GLY A 41 20.09 8.48 -9.24
CA GLY A 41 20.32 7.14 -8.72
C GLY A 41 19.14 6.17 -8.91
N PHE A 42 17.99 6.68 -9.43
CA PHE A 42 16.80 5.87 -9.71
C PHE A 42 16.42 5.86 -11.20
N GLU A 43 17.36 6.06 -12.08
CA GLU A 43 17.15 6.15 -13.54
C GLU A 43 16.56 4.86 -14.12
N ASN A 44 16.79 3.73 -13.45
CA ASN A 44 16.25 2.42 -13.84
C ASN A 44 14.70 2.34 -13.77
N VAL A 45 14.03 3.28 -13.09
CA VAL A 45 12.56 3.35 -13.06
C VAL A 45 11.97 3.49 -14.46
N THR A 46 12.69 4.13 -15.39
CA THR A 46 12.25 4.32 -16.77
C THR A 46 12.19 3.01 -17.58
N SER A 47 12.88 1.96 -17.15
CA SER A 47 12.87 0.63 -17.78
C SER A 47 11.80 -0.30 -17.21
N GLN A 48 11.09 0.13 -16.18
CA GLN A 48 10.01 -0.67 -15.58
C GLN A 48 8.76 -0.66 -16.45
N THR A 49 7.93 -1.69 -16.30
CA THR A 49 6.64 -1.76 -16.99
C THR A 49 5.76 -0.58 -16.58
N GLN A 50 5.30 0.17 -17.57
CA GLN A 50 4.33 1.24 -17.33
C GLN A 50 2.96 0.65 -17.09
N VAL A 51 2.32 1.06 -16.00
CA VAL A 51 0.97 0.67 -15.64
C VAL A 51 0.05 1.86 -15.87
N PRO A 52 -1.04 1.71 -16.66
CA PRO A 52 -1.95 2.81 -16.90
C PRO A 52 -2.67 3.23 -15.62
N ALA A 53 -2.87 4.53 -15.45
CA ALA A 53 -3.79 5.03 -14.44
C ALA A 53 -5.24 4.84 -14.93
N GLU A 54 -6.05 4.23 -14.09
CA GLU A 54 -7.44 3.90 -14.40
C GLU A 54 -8.38 4.98 -13.86
N ARG A 55 -9.46 5.26 -14.61
CA ARG A 55 -10.56 6.06 -14.10
C ARG A 55 -11.71 5.16 -13.70
N LEU A 56 -12.06 5.18 -12.42
CA LEU A 56 -13.19 4.39 -11.92
C LEU A 56 -14.52 4.99 -12.41
N LYS A 57 -15.48 4.14 -12.79
CA LYS A 57 -16.76 4.53 -13.40
C LYS A 57 -17.62 5.48 -12.55
N ASN A 58 -17.42 5.46 -11.23
CA ASN A 58 -18.16 6.28 -10.26
C ASN A 58 -17.34 7.44 -9.68
N ASP A 59 -16.13 7.68 -10.21
CA ASP A 59 -15.30 8.77 -9.74
C ASP A 59 -15.84 10.09 -10.31
N SER A 60 -16.24 10.98 -9.41
CA SER A 60 -16.63 12.33 -9.82
C SER A 60 -15.40 13.04 -10.37
N SER A 61 -15.60 13.90 -11.37
CA SER A 61 -14.54 14.64 -12.07
C SER A 61 -13.62 15.49 -11.16
N TYR A 62 -13.90 15.55 -9.87
CA TYR A 62 -13.16 16.31 -8.86
C TYR A 62 -12.19 15.46 -8.04
N ASN A 63 -12.35 14.13 -8.01
CA ASN A 63 -11.49 13.21 -7.26
C ASN A 63 -10.60 12.46 -8.24
N GLN A 64 -9.54 13.10 -8.71
CA GLN A 64 -8.50 12.43 -9.49
C GLN A 64 -7.50 11.79 -8.55
N HIS A 65 -7.63 10.48 -8.36
CA HIS A 65 -6.63 9.67 -7.69
C HIS A 65 -5.75 8.94 -8.73
N TRP A 66 -4.52 8.67 -8.37
CA TRP A 66 -3.64 7.79 -9.12
C TRP A 66 -4.06 6.35 -8.87
N THR A 67 -5.13 5.93 -9.54
CA THR A 67 -5.70 4.58 -9.41
C THR A 67 -5.05 3.67 -10.43
N ILE A 68 -4.55 2.53 -9.99
CA ILE A 68 -3.96 1.50 -10.82
C ILE A 68 -4.70 0.19 -10.62
N GLN A 69 -4.70 -0.68 -11.62
CA GLN A 69 -5.19 -2.04 -11.49
C GLN A 69 -4.06 -2.96 -11.01
N LEU A 70 -4.34 -3.76 -9.97
CA LEU A 70 -3.46 -4.85 -9.56
C LEU A 70 -3.61 -6.04 -10.52
N ASP A 71 -2.58 -6.87 -10.59
CA ASP A 71 -2.61 -8.11 -11.36
C ASP A 71 -3.69 -9.08 -10.84
N THR A 72 -3.96 -10.14 -11.59
CA THR A 72 -4.96 -11.14 -11.22
C THR A 72 -4.63 -11.80 -9.87
N GLU A 73 -3.36 -12.11 -9.64
CA GLU A 73 -2.83 -12.54 -8.35
C GLU A 73 -2.21 -11.34 -7.63
N GLY A 74 -3.03 -10.32 -7.35
CA GLY A 74 -2.54 -9.01 -6.98
C GLY A 74 -2.06 -8.88 -5.55
N ILE A 75 -2.39 -9.81 -4.63
CA ILE A 75 -2.01 -9.74 -3.22
C ILE A 75 -1.47 -11.09 -2.76
N PHE A 76 -0.31 -11.05 -2.10
CA PHE A 76 0.30 -12.20 -1.44
C PHE A 76 0.33 -11.97 0.06
N GLY A 77 -0.18 -12.95 0.81
CA GLY A 77 -0.22 -12.92 2.26
C GLY A 77 1.11 -13.29 2.92
N PRO A 78 1.15 -13.29 4.27
CA PRO A 78 2.37 -13.53 5.05
C PRO A 78 2.98 -14.92 4.81
N ASP A 79 2.20 -15.87 4.33
CA ASP A 79 2.63 -17.23 3.97
C ASP A 79 3.16 -17.35 2.52
N GLY A 80 3.27 -16.21 1.82
CA GLY A 80 3.70 -16.14 0.42
C GLY A 80 2.66 -16.61 -0.60
N LYS A 81 1.46 -17.01 -0.15
CA LYS A 81 0.38 -17.47 -1.01
C LYS A 81 -0.54 -16.33 -1.42
N VAL A 82 -1.10 -16.48 -2.61
CA VAL A 82 -2.10 -15.55 -3.13
C VAL A 82 -3.32 -15.47 -2.20
N ILE A 83 -3.82 -14.26 -2.02
CA ILE A 83 -5.13 -13.99 -1.43
C ILE A 83 -6.13 -13.99 -2.57
N GLU A 84 -7.03 -14.98 -2.58
CA GLU A 84 -7.98 -15.18 -3.66
C GLU A 84 -9.01 -14.06 -3.75
N LYS A 85 -9.24 -13.57 -4.95
CA LYS A 85 -10.16 -12.46 -5.26
C LYS A 85 -11.61 -12.71 -4.87
N SER A 86 -12.08 -13.96 -4.98
CA SER A 86 -13.47 -14.32 -4.66
C SER A 86 -13.87 -13.99 -3.22
N SER A 87 -12.86 -13.84 -2.35
CA SER A 87 -13.06 -13.43 -0.96
C SER A 87 -13.08 -11.90 -0.79
N ILE A 88 -12.72 -11.12 -1.82
CA ILE A 88 -12.27 -9.76 -1.62
C ILE A 88 -13.19 -8.70 -2.22
N VAL A 89 -13.75 -8.90 -3.41
CA VAL A 89 -14.53 -7.85 -4.11
C VAL A 89 -15.72 -8.41 -4.86
N PRO A 90 -16.95 -8.27 -4.34
CA PRO A 90 -18.15 -8.73 -5.04
C PRO A 90 -18.51 -7.94 -6.31
N ASP A 91 -18.16 -6.65 -6.42
CA ASP A 91 -18.83 -5.74 -7.36
C ASP A 91 -17.95 -5.12 -8.47
N ASN A 92 -16.65 -5.44 -8.56
CA ASN A 92 -15.71 -4.79 -9.50
C ASN A 92 -15.20 -5.73 -10.61
N ASP A 93 -16.06 -6.50 -11.27
CA ASP A 93 -15.65 -7.44 -12.35
C ASP A 93 -14.47 -8.36 -11.92
N GLY A 94 -14.30 -8.61 -10.62
CA GLY A 94 -13.19 -9.36 -10.05
C GLY A 94 -11.83 -8.65 -10.16
N ARG A 95 -11.79 -7.36 -10.39
CA ARG A 95 -10.55 -6.57 -10.48
C ARG A 95 -10.26 -5.90 -9.15
N LEU A 96 -8.98 -5.91 -8.75
CA LEU A 96 -8.48 -5.15 -7.62
C LEU A 96 -7.88 -3.84 -8.12
N TYR A 97 -8.23 -2.75 -7.48
CA TYR A 97 -7.67 -1.44 -7.76
C TYR A 97 -6.96 -0.90 -6.53
N GLY A 98 -5.83 -0.26 -6.76
CA GLY A 98 -5.06 0.43 -5.75
C GLY A 98 -4.92 1.91 -6.09
N VAL A 99 -4.93 2.74 -5.07
CA VAL A 99 -4.65 4.17 -5.17
C VAL A 99 -3.26 4.43 -4.61
N LEU A 100 -2.40 5.06 -5.39
CA LEU A 100 -1.11 5.56 -4.90
C LEU A 100 -1.36 6.90 -4.21
N ASP A 101 -1.35 6.89 -2.88
CA ASP A 101 -1.74 8.03 -2.07
C ASP A 101 -0.65 8.41 -1.06
N SER A 102 0.18 9.37 -1.42
CA SER A 102 1.25 9.89 -0.53
C SER A 102 0.73 10.67 0.67
N GLY A 103 -0.58 10.91 0.75
CA GLY A 103 -1.24 11.60 1.86
C GLY A 103 -1.69 10.69 3.01
N PHE A 104 -1.52 9.37 2.88
CA PHE A 104 -1.87 8.39 3.91
C PHE A 104 -0.62 7.82 4.57
N THR A 105 -0.66 7.71 5.89
CA THR A 105 0.48 7.17 6.68
C THR A 105 0.54 5.65 6.63
N LEU A 106 -0.61 4.98 6.58
CA LEU A 106 -0.70 3.52 6.61
C LEU A 106 -1.52 3.01 5.44
N PRO A 107 -1.12 1.89 4.80
CA PRO A 107 -1.91 1.26 3.75
C PRO A 107 -3.31 0.94 4.23
N GLN A 108 -4.30 1.22 3.41
CA GLN A 108 -5.70 0.89 3.69
C GLN A 108 -6.21 -0.14 2.70
N VAL A 109 -6.90 -1.16 3.20
CA VAL A 109 -7.45 -2.25 2.40
C VAL A 109 -8.89 -2.55 2.82
N PRO A 110 -9.72 -3.13 1.95
CA PRO A 110 -11.02 -3.65 2.34
C PRO A 110 -10.90 -4.64 3.50
N ARG A 111 -11.92 -4.72 4.36
CA ARG A 111 -11.94 -5.59 5.53
C ARG A 111 -11.61 -7.05 5.17
N SER A 112 -12.18 -7.57 4.09
CA SER A 112 -11.93 -8.93 3.62
C SER A 112 -10.46 -9.20 3.28
N VAL A 113 -9.76 -8.20 2.73
CA VAL A 113 -8.31 -8.28 2.46
C VAL A 113 -7.52 -8.32 3.76
N SER A 114 -7.83 -7.41 4.68
CA SER A 114 -7.19 -7.37 5.99
C SER A 114 -7.38 -8.68 6.76
N ASP A 115 -8.62 -9.21 6.78
CA ASP A 115 -8.93 -10.50 7.41
C ASP A 115 -8.17 -11.67 6.75
N ALA A 116 -8.03 -11.65 5.42
CA ALA A 116 -7.28 -12.68 4.70
C ALA A 116 -5.76 -12.59 4.92
N ILE A 117 -5.22 -11.40 5.16
CA ILE A 117 -3.81 -11.20 5.54
C ILE A 117 -3.58 -11.70 6.96
N TYR A 118 -4.23 -11.09 7.93
CA TYR A 118 -3.94 -11.33 9.35
C TYR A 118 -4.52 -12.64 9.86
N GLY A 119 -5.56 -13.21 9.22
CA GLY A 119 -6.06 -14.55 9.53
C GLY A 119 -5.02 -15.66 9.26
N ARG A 120 -3.94 -15.37 8.54
CA ARG A 120 -2.80 -16.28 8.30
C ARG A 120 -1.63 -16.05 9.28
N VAL A 121 -1.74 -15.05 10.15
CA VAL A 121 -0.72 -14.74 11.17
C VAL A 121 -1.04 -15.47 12.44
N ARG A 122 -0.10 -16.27 12.96
CA ARG A 122 -0.32 -17.07 14.16
C ARG A 122 -0.59 -16.18 15.37
N GLY A 123 -1.73 -16.43 16.03
CA GLY A 123 -2.12 -15.68 17.24
C GLY A 123 -2.58 -14.26 16.97
N ALA A 124 -2.82 -13.88 15.70
CA ALA A 124 -3.42 -12.59 15.41
C ALA A 124 -4.84 -12.51 15.96
N ASN A 125 -5.17 -11.37 16.53
CA ASN A 125 -6.49 -11.08 17.10
C ASN A 125 -7.01 -9.75 16.59
N TYR A 126 -8.28 -9.71 16.19
CA TYR A 126 -8.93 -8.50 15.74
C TYR A 126 -9.72 -7.85 16.86
N SER A 127 -9.41 -6.59 17.13
CA SER A 127 -10.20 -5.75 18.04
C SER A 127 -11.27 -5.00 17.26
N VAL A 128 -12.54 -5.37 17.49
CA VAL A 128 -13.70 -4.69 16.90
C VAL A 128 -13.78 -3.23 17.38
N GLU A 129 -13.51 -3.01 18.66
CA GLU A 129 -13.55 -1.67 19.27
C GLU A 129 -12.55 -0.70 18.62
N LYS A 130 -11.34 -1.19 18.34
CA LYS A 130 -10.23 -0.38 17.81
C LYS A 130 -10.10 -0.48 16.28
N ASN A 131 -10.87 -1.36 15.66
CA ASN A 131 -10.83 -1.63 14.20
C ASN A 131 -9.42 -1.97 13.69
N LEU A 132 -8.68 -2.80 14.43
CA LEU A 132 -7.31 -3.16 14.10
C LEU A 132 -6.97 -4.59 14.51
N TRP A 133 -5.93 -5.14 13.86
CA TRP A 133 -5.34 -6.42 14.18
C TRP A 133 -4.14 -6.26 15.10
N THR A 134 -3.99 -7.18 16.06
CA THR A 134 -2.81 -7.28 16.92
C THR A 134 -2.22 -8.69 16.84
N PHE A 135 -0.90 -8.80 16.99
CA PHE A 135 -0.17 -10.08 16.98
C PHE A 135 1.18 -9.89 17.70
N SER A 136 1.89 -11.00 17.95
CA SER A 136 3.18 -10.94 18.61
C SER A 136 4.21 -10.20 17.75
N CYS A 137 4.98 -9.29 18.36
CA CYS A 137 5.97 -8.46 17.67
C CYS A 137 7.23 -9.22 17.19
N ASP A 138 7.36 -10.49 17.51
CA ASP A 138 8.42 -11.38 17.02
C ASP A 138 8.13 -11.96 15.62
N GLN A 139 6.94 -11.68 15.08
CA GLN A 139 6.54 -12.15 13.76
C GLN A 139 6.81 -11.10 12.70
N GLU A 140 7.60 -11.48 11.71
CA GLU A 140 7.84 -10.70 10.50
C GLU A 140 6.81 -11.08 9.44
N LEU A 141 6.12 -10.08 8.87
CA LEU A 141 5.09 -10.31 7.86
C LEU A 141 5.63 -10.01 6.46
N ASN A 142 5.60 -11.00 5.58
CA ASN A 142 5.99 -10.88 4.19
C ASN A 142 4.76 -10.67 3.31
N ILE A 143 4.31 -9.43 3.20
CA ILE A 143 3.18 -9.04 2.34
C ILE A 143 3.73 -8.47 1.04
N SER A 144 3.13 -8.81 -0.10
CA SER A 144 3.50 -8.21 -1.39
C SER A 144 2.28 -7.93 -2.25
N PHE A 145 2.43 -6.92 -3.10
CA PHE A 145 1.46 -6.59 -4.14
C PHE A 145 2.04 -6.85 -5.53
N SER A 146 1.23 -7.33 -6.45
CA SER A 146 1.64 -7.55 -7.84
C SER A 146 0.97 -6.54 -8.76
N ILE A 147 1.80 -5.82 -9.51
CA ILE A 147 1.39 -4.72 -10.37
C ILE A 147 2.22 -4.78 -11.65
N GLY A 148 1.56 -4.88 -12.81
CA GLY A 148 2.24 -4.91 -14.11
C GLY A 148 3.21 -6.10 -14.30
N GLY A 149 2.92 -7.24 -13.67
CA GLY A 149 3.74 -8.45 -13.72
C GLY A 149 4.90 -8.50 -12.72
N TYR A 150 5.05 -7.49 -11.86
CA TYR A 150 6.11 -7.43 -10.85
C TYR A 150 5.54 -7.47 -9.44
N LYS A 151 6.23 -8.18 -8.54
CA LYS A 151 5.91 -8.19 -7.11
C LYS A 151 6.65 -7.10 -6.38
N TYR A 152 5.91 -6.29 -5.64
CA TYR A 152 6.41 -5.23 -4.77
C TYR A 152 6.19 -5.66 -3.32
N PRO A 153 7.25 -6.05 -2.60
CA PRO A 153 7.15 -6.41 -1.20
C PRO A 153 6.93 -5.16 -0.35
N VAL A 154 6.05 -5.27 0.63
CA VAL A 154 5.96 -4.29 1.70
C VAL A 154 7.12 -4.56 2.67
N HIS A 155 7.87 -3.53 3.01
CA HIS A 155 8.99 -3.73 3.92
C HIS A 155 8.48 -4.16 5.30
N PRO A 156 9.14 -5.12 5.98
CA PRO A 156 8.67 -5.63 7.28
C PRO A 156 8.42 -4.56 8.34
N LEU A 157 9.24 -3.50 8.38
CA LEU A 157 9.03 -2.36 9.28
C LEU A 157 7.73 -1.59 9.00
N ASP A 158 7.18 -1.71 7.78
CA ASP A 158 5.96 -1.05 7.38
C ASP A 158 4.73 -1.96 7.55
N THR A 159 4.90 -3.23 7.97
CA THR A 159 3.78 -4.19 8.12
C THR A 159 3.24 -4.27 9.54
N SER A 160 3.98 -3.75 10.52
CA SER A 160 3.58 -3.76 11.93
C SER A 160 4.16 -2.56 12.69
N SER A 161 3.45 -2.10 13.71
CA SER A 161 3.93 -1.07 14.64
C SER A 161 3.72 -1.51 16.08
N LYS A 162 4.73 -1.32 16.91
CA LYS A 162 4.66 -1.49 18.37
C LYS A 162 4.56 -0.15 19.13
N ASP A 163 4.69 0.96 18.44
CA ASP A 163 4.74 2.29 19.06
C ASP A 163 3.38 2.75 19.63
N LEU A 164 2.31 2.02 19.33
CA LEU A 164 0.98 2.28 19.85
C LEU A 164 0.76 1.77 21.29
N GLY A 165 1.73 1.04 21.86
CA GLY A 165 1.73 0.66 23.28
C GLY A 165 0.63 -0.33 23.68
N PHE A 166 0.10 -1.12 22.76
CA PHE A 166 -0.90 -2.15 23.08
C PHE A 166 -0.29 -3.35 23.78
N THR A 167 -1.05 -3.92 24.71
CA THR A 167 -0.70 -5.17 25.40
C THR A 167 -1.78 -6.22 25.23
N ASP A 168 -1.40 -7.49 25.29
CA ASP A 168 -2.33 -8.62 25.40
C ASP A 168 -2.93 -8.74 26.81
N ALA A 169 -3.75 -9.78 27.02
CA ALA A 169 -4.38 -10.05 28.31
C ALA A 169 -3.36 -10.38 29.43
N ASP A 170 -2.17 -10.84 29.07
CA ASP A 170 -1.10 -11.21 29.99
C ASP A 170 -0.15 -10.03 30.25
N GLY A 171 -0.40 -8.86 29.63
CA GLY A 171 0.39 -7.64 29.79
C GLY A 171 1.65 -7.57 28.90
N ASN A 172 1.82 -8.50 27.96
CA ASN A 172 2.94 -8.45 27.00
C ASN A 172 2.62 -7.46 25.87
N PHE A 173 3.66 -6.74 25.42
CA PHE A 173 3.51 -5.86 24.26
C PHE A 173 3.14 -6.65 23.00
N VAL A 174 2.16 -6.14 22.26
CA VAL A 174 1.76 -6.66 20.95
C VAL A 174 1.95 -5.60 19.88
N CYS A 175 2.23 -6.05 18.69
CA CYS A 175 2.29 -5.21 17.52
C CYS A 175 0.92 -5.07 16.86
N VAL A 176 0.68 -3.90 16.29
CA VAL A 176 -0.51 -3.59 15.49
C VAL A 176 -0.17 -3.77 14.03
N GLY A 177 -1.04 -4.46 13.30
CA GLY A 177 -0.94 -4.55 11.86
C GLY A 177 -1.22 -3.21 11.19
N THR A 178 -0.28 -2.75 10.39
CA THR A 178 -0.35 -1.44 9.73
C THR A 178 -1.21 -1.44 8.48
N VAL A 179 -1.50 -2.61 7.89
CA VAL A 179 -2.45 -2.72 6.77
C VAL A 179 -3.87 -2.60 7.34
N CYS A 180 -4.33 -1.36 7.44
CA CYS A 180 -5.55 -1.00 8.14
C CYS A 180 -6.81 -1.30 7.31
N VAL A 181 -7.95 -1.45 8.01
CA VAL A 181 -9.24 -1.63 7.37
C VAL A 181 -9.78 -0.30 6.87
N SER A 182 -10.09 -0.22 5.57
CA SER A 182 -10.84 0.88 4.97
C SER A 182 -12.33 0.57 4.92
N ALA A 183 -13.15 1.62 4.96
CA ALA A 183 -14.58 1.51 4.62
C ALA A 183 -14.82 1.42 3.10
N GLU A 184 -13.80 1.69 2.29
CA GLU A 184 -13.86 1.67 0.83
C GLU A 184 -13.45 0.31 0.24
N SER A 185 -13.89 0.04 -0.97
CA SER A 185 -13.52 -1.17 -1.73
C SER A 185 -12.16 -1.06 -2.46
N LEU A 186 -11.44 0.04 -2.24
CA LEU A 186 -10.14 0.32 -2.85
C LEU A 186 -9.01 0.03 -1.85
N ILE A 187 -7.86 -0.34 -2.41
CA ILE A 187 -6.60 -0.42 -1.68
C ILE A 187 -5.93 0.96 -1.78
N ARG A 188 -5.39 1.48 -0.68
CA ARG A 188 -4.56 2.69 -0.67
C ARG A 188 -3.16 2.32 -0.20
N PHE A 189 -2.18 2.80 -0.93
CA PHE A 189 -0.76 2.60 -0.65
C PHE A 189 -0.11 3.90 -0.26
#